data_22a72f90e86e106fec355ea657c14608
#
_entry.id   22a72f90e86e106fec355ea657c14608
#
_cell.length_a   1.000
_cell.length_b   1.000
_cell.length_c   1.000
_cell.angle_alpha   90.00
_cell.angle_beta   90.00
_cell.angle_gamma   90.00
#
_symmetry.space_group_name_H-M   'P 1'
#
loop_
_entity.id
_entity.type
_entity.pdbx_description
1 polymer ?
#
loop_
_entity_poly.entity_id
_entity_poly.type
_entity_poly.pdbx_seq_one_letter_code
_entity_poly.pdbx_strand_id
1 'polypeptide(L)'
;MAHTSIYLNFAGNAEEAFNTYKKIFKTEFSTPVMRMGDMPPHPEMPPLSDADKKKVMHVALPILGGTEIMATDMLESFGQKLVEGNNLTISLNPDTKEEADRLYKELSEGGADGVAPHDEFWGYWGTCKDRFGIRWMFNITKQMN
;
A
#
# COMPACT_ATOMS: atom_id res chain seq x y z
N MET A 1 -22.04 2.14 7.27
CA MET A 1 -22.27 1.92 5.84
C MET A 1 -21.30 0.90 5.29
N ALA A 2 -21.80 0.04 4.39
CA ALA A 2 -20.92 -0.91 3.72
C ALA A 2 -19.90 -0.18 2.83
N HIS A 3 -18.68 -0.66 2.80
CA HIS A 3 -17.60 -0.08 1.99
C HIS A 3 -16.57 -1.16 1.67
N THR A 4 -15.67 -0.85 0.77
CA THR A 4 -14.56 -1.72 0.39
C THR A 4 -13.25 -1.01 0.74
N SER A 5 -12.32 -1.72 1.31
CA SER A 5 -10.96 -1.26 1.50
C SER A 5 -9.99 -2.26 0.89
N ILE A 6 -8.73 -1.85 0.78
CA ILE A 6 -7.68 -2.67 0.20
C ILE A 6 -6.77 -3.13 1.34
N TYR A 7 -6.56 -4.43 1.45
CA TYR A 7 -5.74 -5.02 2.50
C TYR A 7 -4.43 -5.52 1.90
N LEU A 8 -3.31 -5.00 2.39
CA LEU A 8 -1.98 -5.31 1.89
C LEU A 8 -1.24 -6.21 2.88
N ASN A 9 -0.46 -7.14 2.36
CA ASN A 9 0.38 -8.02 3.15
C ASN A 9 1.85 -7.70 2.90
N PHE A 10 2.62 -7.66 3.96
CA PHE A 10 4.06 -7.40 3.90
C PHE A 10 4.80 -8.48 4.68
N ALA A 11 6.10 -8.57 4.49
CA ALA A 11 6.95 -9.53 5.18
C ALA A 11 7.90 -8.81 6.16
N GLY A 12 7.32 -8.06 7.10
CA GLY A 12 8.06 -7.38 8.15
C GLY A 12 8.29 -5.89 7.94
N ASN A 13 7.88 -5.33 6.79
CA ASN A 13 8.11 -3.93 6.44
C ASN A 13 6.82 -3.11 6.25
N ALA A 14 5.71 -3.56 6.84
CA ALA A 14 4.43 -2.85 6.74
C ALA A 14 4.50 -1.44 7.32
N GLU A 15 5.16 -1.25 8.45
CA GLU A 15 5.26 0.06 9.10
C GLU A 15 6.06 1.05 8.23
N GLU A 16 7.21 0.62 7.70
CA GLU A 16 8.01 1.45 6.80
C GLU A 16 7.21 1.85 5.56
N ALA A 17 6.52 0.89 4.95
CA ALA A 17 5.70 1.15 3.78
C ALA A 17 4.60 2.17 4.10
N PHE A 18 3.88 2.00 5.19
CA PHE A 18 2.76 2.87 5.55
C PHE A 18 3.22 4.26 6.00
N ASN A 19 4.37 4.38 6.66
CA ASN A 19 4.95 5.69 6.93
C ASN A 19 5.33 6.42 5.64
N THR A 20 5.81 5.70 4.63
CA THR A 20 6.09 6.25 3.31
C THR A 20 4.82 6.71 2.62
N TYR A 21 3.79 5.86 2.58
CA TYR A 21 2.50 6.21 1.96
C TYR A 21 1.84 7.40 2.65
N LYS A 22 1.92 7.46 3.98
CA LYS A 22 1.40 8.60 4.75
C LYS A 22 2.00 9.92 4.28
N LYS A 23 3.29 9.94 4.04
CA LYS A 23 3.99 11.14 3.53
C LYS A 23 3.58 11.47 2.11
N ILE A 24 3.51 10.45 1.24
CA ILE A 24 3.19 10.63 -0.18
C ILE A 24 1.76 11.15 -0.36
N PHE A 25 0.79 10.54 0.33
CA PHE A 25 -0.61 10.92 0.21
C PHE A 25 -1.02 12.08 1.12
N LYS A 26 -0.12 12.50 2.02
CA LYS A 26 -0.35 13.63 2.96
C LYS A 26 -1.60 13.42 3.81
N THR A 27 -1.72 12.22 4.36
CA THR A 27 -2.86 11.82 5.20
C THR A 27 -2.35 11.37 6.58
N GLU A 28 -3.29 11.02 7.45
CA GLU A 28 -2.99 10.50 8.79
C GLU A 28 -3.60 9.11 8.93
N PHE A 29 -2.98 8.26 9.74
CA PHE A 29 -3.52 6.93 10.01
C PHE A 29 -4.94 7.02 10.57
N SER A 30 -5.88 6.30 9.95
CA SER A 30 -7.23 6.13 10.49
C SER A 30 -7.24 5.09 11.60
N THR A 31 -6.35 4.10 11.52
CA THR A 31 -6.04 3.20 12.63
C THR A 31 -4.53 3.22 12.81
N PRO A 32 -4.03 3.62 13.99
CA PRO A 32 -2.59 3.62 14.24
C PRO A 32 -2.03 2.21 14.25
N VAL A 33 -0.70 2.11 14.14
CA VAL A 33 -0.01 0.82 14.11
C VAL A 33 -0.35 0.02 15.37
N MET A 34 -0.93 -1.16 15.16
CA MET A 34 -1.14 -2.17 16.19
C MET A 34 -0.11 -3.28 15.96
N ARG A 35 0.60 -3.65 16.98
CA ARG A 35 1.68 -4.65 16.88
C ARG A 35 1.19 -6.02 17.27
N MET A 36 1.87 -7.05 16.78
CA MET A 36 1.56 -8.44 17.15
C MET A 36 1.64 -8.62 18.67
N GLY A 37 2.60 -7.98 19.34
CA GLY A 37 2.76 -8.06 20.79
C GLY A 37 1.64 -7.40 21.60
N ASP A 38 0.81 -6.57 20.96
CA ASP A 38 -0.33 -5.91 21.61
C ASP A 38 -1.55 -6.84 21.71
N MET A 39 -1.54 -7.96 21.01
CA MET A 39 -2.63 -8.92 21.03
C MET A 39 -2.63 -9.69 22.35
N PRO A 40 -3.83 -10.03 22.90
CA PRO A 40 -3.90 -10.94 24.04
C PRO A 40 -3.30 -12.30 23.69
N PRO A 41 -2.64 -12.98 24.65
CA PRO A 41 -2.15 -14.33 24.42
C PRO A 41 -3.28 -15.27 24.04
N HIS A 42 -3.06 -16.12 23.02
CA HIS A 42 -4.02 -17.14 22.62
C HIS A 42 -3.52 -18.52 23.05
N PRO A 43 -4.33 -19.32 23.76
CA PRO A 43 -3.85 -20.58 24.32
C PRO A 43 -3.38 -21.61 23.28
N GLU A 44 -3.90 -21.52 22.04
CA GLU A 44 -3.60 -22.47 20.96
C GLU A 44 -2.45 -21.97 20.06
N MET A 45 -1.95 -20.76 20.27
CA MET A 45 -0.86 -20.22 19.45
C MET A 45 0.46 -20.29 20.21
N PRO A 46 1.55 -20.66 19.53
CA PRO A 46 2.86 -20.60 20.15
C PRO A 46 3.21 -19.17 20.55
N PRO A 47 4.04 -18.99 21.60
CA PRO A 47 4.45 -17.63 21.99
C PRO A 47 5.22 -16.96 20.87
N LEU A 48 5.00 -15.64 20.69
CA LEU A 48 5.70 -14.82 19.72
C LEU A 48 7.13 -14.58 20.17
N SER A 49 8.07 -14.61 19.21
CA SER A 49 9.43 -14.12 19.45
C SER A 49 9.41 -12.60 19.70
N ASP A 50 10.48 -12.07 20.31
CA ASP A 50 10.59 -10.62 20.51
C ASP A 50 10.57 -9.85 19.19
N ALA A 51 11.17 -10.40 18.14
CA ALA A 51 11.15 -9.82 16.80
C ALA A 51 9.73 -9.78 16.24
N ASP A 52 8.97 -10.86 16.36
CA ASP A 52 7.60 -10.94 15.84
C ASP A 52 6.64 -10.03 16.59
N LYS A 53 6.85 -9.83 17.90
CA LYS A 53 6.02 -8.91 18.70
C LYS A 53 6.05 -7.48 18.19
N LYS A 54 7.15 -7.07 17.56
CA LYS A 54 7.31 -5.71 17.00
C LYS A 54 6.65 -5.54 15.64
N LYS A 55 6.32 -6.62 14.96
CA LYS A 55 5.70 -6.59 13.63
C LYS A 55 4.28 -6.07 13.69
N VAL A 56 3.81 -5.55 12.57
CA VAL A 56 2.48 -4.94 12.45
C VAL A 56 1.42 -6.02 12.34
N MET A 57 0.48 -6.00 13.27
CA MET A 57 -0.75 -6.79 13.19
C MET A 57 -1.78 -6.10 12.30
N HIS A 58 -1.91 -4.78 12.45
CA HIS A 58 -2.88 -4.00 11.70
C HIS A 58 -2.51 -2.51 11.68
N VAL A 59 -2.75 -1.87 10.56
CA VAL A 59 -2.65 -0.42 10.38
C VAL A 59 -3.60 -0.02 9.26
N ALA A 60 -4.15 1.18 9.31
CA ALA A 60 -5.03 1.69 8.25
C ALA A 60 -4.70 3.13 7.93
N LEU A 61 -4.76 3.48 6.64
CA LEU A 61 -4.40 4.79 6.12
C LEU A 61 -5.33 5.15 4.97
N PRO A 62 -5.98 6.32 5.01
CA PRO A 62 -6.64 6.83 3.81
C PRO A 62 -5.61 7.31 2.78
N ILE A 63 -5.89 7.01 1.53
CA ILE A 63 -5.09 7.48 0.40
C ILE A 63 -5.94 8.42 -0.48
N LEU A 64 -5.53 8.63 -1.72
CA LEU A 64 -6.22 9.55 -2.62
C LEU A 64 -7.72 9.27 -2.68
N GLY A 65 -8.53 10.33 -2.49
CA GLY A 65 -9.99 10.21 -2.56
C GLY A 65 -10.65 9.58 -1.34
N GLY A 66 -9.89 9.32 -0.28
CA GLY A 66 -10.42 8.76 0.95
C GLY A 66 -10.51 7.24 0.99
N THR A 67 -10.13 6.54 -0.08
CA THR A 67 -10.04 5.08 -0.06
C THR A 67 -9.03 4.64 1.00
N GLU A 68 -9.42 3.70 1.84
CA GLU A 68 -8.57 3.22 2.92
C GLU A 68 -7.77 2.00 2.47
N ILE A 69 -6.47 2.04 2.73
CA ILE A 69 -5.61 0.86 2.66
C ILE A 69 -5.28 0.40 4.07
N MET A 70 -5.22 -0.89 4.24
CA MET A 70 -4.88 -1.55 5.51
C MET A 70 -3.69 -2.47 5.28
N ALA A 71 -3.01 -2.85 6.34
CA ALA A 71 -1.90 -3.78 6.20
C ALA A 71 -1.64 -4.61 7.45
N THR A 72 -0.97 -5.71 7.22
CA THR A 72 -0.39 -6.58 8.24
C THR A 72 0.97 -7.08 7.76
N ASP A 73 1.83 -7.46 8.70
CA ASP A 73 3.02 -8.27 8.42
C ASP A 73 2.67 -9.73 8.51
N MET A 74 3.07 -10.51 7.50
CA MET A 74 2.98 -11.96 7.54
C MET A 74 4.12 -12.50 8.41
N LEU A 75 3.81 -13.54 9.19
CA LEU A 75 4.79 -14.17 10.08
C LEU A 75 5.27 -15.50 9.50
N GLU A 76 6.53 -15.55 9.08
CA GLU A 76 7.14 -16.79 8.58
C GLU A 76 7.15 -17.87 9.66
N SER A 77 7.32 -17.48 10.92
CA SER A 77 7.30 -18.41 12.07
C SER A 77 5.98 -19.17 12.17
N PHE A 78 4.90 -18.65 11.60
CA PHE A 78 3.58 -19.30 11.56
C PHE A 78 3.27 -19.91 10.20
N GLY A 79 4.27 -20.09 9.34
CA GLY A 79 4.11 -20.70 8.03
C GLY A 79 3.53 -19.77 6.96
N GLN A 80 3.41 -18.48 7.25
CA GLN A 80 2.94 -17.51 6.27
C GLN A 80 4.08 -17.09 5.36
N LYS A 81 3.86 -17.12 4.05
CA LYS A 81 4.86 -16.73 3.05
C LYS A 81 4.27 -15.69 2.12
N LEU A 82 4.97 -14.57 1.98
CA LEU A 82 4.58 -13.54 1.03
C LEU A 82 4.87 -14.00 -0.39
N VAL A 83 3.86 -13.89 -1.26
CA VAL A 83 4.01 -14.11 -2.70
C VAL A 83 3.56 -12.85 -3.41
N GLU A 84 4.48 -12.18 -4.09
CA GLU A 84 4.15 -11.02 -4.91
C GLU A 84 3.68 -11.49 -6.28
N GLY A 85 2.57 -10.90 -6.75
CA GLY A 85 2.03 -11.18 -8.08
C GLY A 85 1.94 -9.91 -8.91
N ASN A 86 1.28 -10.02 -10.08
CA ASN A 86 1.10 -8.89 -10.98
C ASN A 86 -0.35 -8.75 -11.46
N ASN A 87 -1.28 -9.47 -10.83
CA ASN A 87 -2.68 -9.50 -11.26
C ASN A 87 -3.57 -8.49 -10.53
N LEU A 88 -2.98 -7.60 -9.73
CA LEU A 88 -3.73 -6.52 -9.09
C LEU A 88 -2.88 -5.25 -9.10
N THR A 89 -3.48 -4.14 -9.47
CA THR A 89 -2.86 -2.82 -9.48
C THR A 89 -3.83 -1.82 -8.87
N ILE A 90 -3.34 -0.99 -7.94
CA ILE A 90 -4.14 0.07 -7.36
C ILE A 90 -4.11 1.26 -8.31
N SER A 91 -5.27 1.66 -8.82
CA SER A 91 -5.38 2.78 -9.73
C SER A 91 -5.64 4.06 -8.96
N LEU A 92 -4.76 5.03 -9.14
CA LEU A 92 -4.89 6.38 -8.60
C LEU A 92 -5.36 7.28 -9.74
N ASN A 93 -6.39 8.05 -9.49
CA ASN A 93 -6.99 8.93 -10.49
C ASN A 93 -6.93 10.38 -9.99
N PRO A 94 -5.76 11.02 -10.04
CA PRO A 94 -5.60 12.39 -9.58
C PRO A 94 -6.28 13.38 -10.54
N ASP A 95 -6.49 14.60 -10.07
CA ASP A 95 -7.19 15.64 -10.85
C ASP A 95 -6.30 16.28 -11.89
N THR A 96 -4.98 16.29 -11.69
CA THR A 96 -4.04 17.01 -12.57
C THR A 96 -2.87 16.13 -12.98
N LYS A 97 -2.28 16.45 -14.13
CA LYS A 97 -1.06 15.78 -14.62
C LYS A 97 0.12 15.98 -13.66
N GLU A 98 0.22 17.17 -13.09
CA GLU A 98 1.27 17.51 -12.11
C GLU A 98 1.20 16.60 -10.89
N GLU A 99 0.00 16.34 -10.39
CA GLU A 99 -0.19 15.43 -9.25
C GLU A 99 0.09 13.98 -9.64
N ALA A 100 -0.29 13.56 -10.85
CA ALA A 100 0.05 12.24 -11.36
C ALA A 100 1.56 12.05 -11.43
N ASP A 101 2.28 13.04 -11.94
CA ASP A 101 3.74 13.00 -12.04
C ASP A 101 4.40 12.96 -10.66
N ARG A 102 3.88 13.72 -9.70
CA ARG A 102 4.38 13.73 -8.32
C ARG A 102 4.20 12.36 -7.66
N LEU A 103 3.00 11.80 -7.74
CA LEU A 103 2.70 10.50 -7.17
C LEU A 103 3.58 9.40 -7.78
N TYR A 104 3.73 9.43 -9.12
CA TYR A 104 4.62 8.49 -9.81
C TYR A 104 6.06 8.61 -9.30
N LYS A 105 6.58 9.84 -9.25
CA LYS A 105 7.96 10.08 -8.82
C LYS A 105 8.22 9.52 -7.42
N GLU A 106 7.32 9.80 -6.48
CA GLU A 106 7.49 9.41 -5.09
C GLU A 106 7.24 7.91 -4.87
N LEU A 107 6.24 7.32 -5.53
CA LEU A 107 5.94 5.90 -5.38
C LEU A 107 6.93 5.01 -6.14
N SER A 108 7.46 5.46 -7.26
CA SER A 108 8.38 4.66 -8.09
C SER A 108 9.81 4.66 -7.56
N GLU A 109 10.14 5.54 -6.60
CA GLU A 109 11.51 5.64 -6.06
C GLU A 109 11.96 4.32 -5.45
N GLY A 110 13.07 3.78 -5.96
CA GLY A 110 13.61 2.50 -5.50
C GLY A 110 12.81 1.28 -5.95
N GLY A 111 11.77 1.47 -6.74
CA GLY A 111 10.92 0.40 -7.23
C GLY A 111 11.34 -0.15 -8.60
N ALA A 112 10.38 -0.74 -9.30
CA ALA A 112 10.60 -1.42 -10.58
C ALA A 112 9.43 -1.20 -11.53
N ASP A 113 9.58 -1.69 -12.76
CA ASP A 113 8.52 -1.73 -13.78
C ASP A 113 7.87 -0.37 -14.03
N GLY A 114 8.67 0.71 -13.92
CA GLY A 114 8.17 2.06 -14.07
C GLY A 114 7.91 2.42 -15.53
N VAL A 115 6.70 2.93 -15.78
CA VAL A 115 6.32 3.61 -17.01
C VAL A 115 5.83 5.00 -16.61
N ALA A 116 6.64 6.02 -16.88
CA ALA A 116 6.30 7.39 -16.47
C ALA A 116 4.97 7.81 -17.10
N PRO A 117 4.14 8.58 -16.37
CA PRO A 117 2.90 9.09 -16.95
C PRO A 117 3.13 9.83 -18.25
N HIS A 118 2.32 9.52 -19.24
CA HIS A 118 2.43 10.10 -20.58
C HIS A 118 1.07 10.14 -21.26
N ASP A 119 0.96 10.93 -22.33
CA ASP A 119 -0.29 11.05 -23.06
C ASP A 119 -0.59 9.79 -23.86
N GLU A 120 -1.79 9.29 -23.71
CA GLU A 120 -2.38 8.19 -24.48
C GLU A 120 -3.70 8.68 -25.09
N PHE A 121 -4.28 7.89 -26.02
CA PHE A 121 -5.51 8.32 -26.68
C PHE A 121 -6.69 8.46 -25.71
N TRP A 122 -6.69 7.69 -24.61
CA TRP A 122 -7.76 7.75 -23.58
C TRP A 122 -7.49 8.75 -22.46
N GLY A 123 -6.27 9.28 -22.36
CA GLY A 123 -5.91 10.20 -21.29
C GLY A 123 -4.44 10.25 -20.99
N TYR A 124 -4.11 10.39 -19.71
CA TYR A 124 -2.74 10.46 -19.20
C TYR A 124 -2.51 9.26 -18.27
N TRP A 125 -1.47 8.47 -18.54
CA TRP A 125 -1.33 7.18 -17.88
C TRP A 125 0.11 6.80 -17.61
N GLY A 126 0.35 6.17 -16.47
CA GLY A 126 1.61 5.56 -16.10
C GLY A 126 1.40 4.47 -15.07
N THR A 127 2.45 3.71 -14.76
CA THR A 127 2.39 2.61 -13.80
C THR A 127 3.76 2.40 -13.17
N CYS A 128 3.78 1.81 -11.97
CA CYS A 128 5.01 1.37 -11.34
C CYS A 128 4.73 0.27 -10.32
N LYS A 129 5.78 -0.42 -9.91
CA LYS A 129 5.82 -1.27 -8.73
C LYS A 129 6.71 -0.55 -7.72
N ASP A 130 6.19 -0.25 -6.53
CA ASP A 130 6.98 0.46 -5.54
C ASP A 130 8.05 -0.46 -4.90
N ARG A 131 8.94 0.12 -4.10
CA ARG A 131 10.03 -0.65 -3.48
C ARG A 131 9.55 -1.66 -2.43
N PHE A 132 8.28 -1.60 -2.07
CA PHE A 132 7.65 -2.53 -1.13
C PHE A 132 6.88 -3.65 -1.84
N GLY A 133 6.84 -3.63 -3.18
CA GLY A 133 6.21 -4.67 -3.98
C GLY A 133 4.76 -4.40 -4.36
N ILE A 134 4.22 -3.22 -4.07
CA ILE A 134 2.84 -2.85 -4.41
C ILE A 134 2.81 -2.20 -5.78
N ARG A 135 1.83 -2.57 -6.60
CA ARG A 135 1.65 -2.07 -7.95
C ARG A 135 0.65 -0.92 -7.97
N TRP A 136 1.06 0.18 -8.63
CA TRP A 136 0.27 1.41 -8.73
C TRP A 136 0.09 1.79 -10.18
N MET A 137 -1.07 2.38 -10.49
CA MET A 137 -1.37 2.98 -11.79
C MET A 137 -1.78 4.43 -11.57
N PHE A 138 -1.38 5.29 -12.49
CA PHE A 138 -1.70 6.73 -12.47
C PHE A 138 -2.50 7.01 -13.71
N ASN A 139 -3.76 7.40 -13.55
CA ASN A 139 -4.66 7.53 -14.68
C ASN A 139 -5.54 8.77 -14.59
N ILE A 140 -5.54 9.56 -15.65
CA ILE A 140 -6.47 10.66 -15.85
C ILE A 140 -7.17 10.40 -17.18
N THR A 141 -8.46 10.07 -17.12
CA THR A 141 -9.23 9.76 -18.32
C THR A 141 -9.65 11.04 -19.01
N LYS A 142 -9.43 11.11 -20.33
CA LYS A 142 -9.99 12.19 -21.14
C LYS A 142 -11.52 12.13 -21.11
N GLN A 143 -12.12 13.32 -21.01
CA GLN A 143 -13.56 13.42 -21.29
C GLN A 143 -13.77 13.18 -22.77
N MET A 144 -14.44 12.09 -23.08
CA MET A 144 -14.84 11.77 -24.46
C MET A 144 -16.24 12.37 -24.68
N ASN A 145 -16.31 13.43 -25.45
CA ASN A 145 -17.59 14.02 -25.85
C ASN A 145 -18.18 13.24 -27.02
#